data_a696f185feeac5b07d3edcc637aa02dc
#
_entry.id   a696f185feeac5b07d3edcc637aa02dc
#
_cell.length_a   1.000
_cell.length_b   1.000
_cell.length_c   1.000
_cell.angle_alpha   90.00
_cell.angle_beta   90.00
_cell.angle_gamma   90.00
#
_symmetry.space_group_name_H-M   'P 1'
#
loop_
_entity.id
_entity.type
_entity.pdbx_description
1 polymer ?
#
loop_
_entity_poly.entity_id
_entity_poly.type
_entity_poly.pdbx_seq_one_letter_code
_entity_poly.pdbx_strand_id
1 'polypeptide(L)'
;MLGDLASWVQDVIERLGAVGVALLVILENVFPPIPSEIVLPFAGFVAQRGDGSVVVMIFAATIGAVVGALILYGIAAVIGPERLRAFVVRFGRWFGVKPTDLQRAEEWFDRHAVAAVLLGRCVPLIRSVVSVPAGFRRMRLAPFLLYTAIGSTAWNTALIGAGAVLGNQWERVEPYVAILQWVVVALIAVLVVRFAVVRIRRRA
;
A
#
# COMPACT_ATOMS: atom_id res chain seq x y z
N MET A 1 1.63 -17.84 13.12
CA MET A 1 2.29 -16.78 12.31
C MET A 1 1.37 -15.59 11.99
N LEU A 2 0.17 -15.72 11.37
CA LEU A 2 -0.71 -14.56 11.13
C LEU A 2 -1.36 -14.07 12.43
N GLY A 3 -1.74 -14.97 13.34
CA GLY A 3 -2.24 -14.60 14.68
C GLY A 3 -1.21 -13.81 15.48
N ASP A 4 0.07 -14.19 15.41
CA ASP A 4 1.16 -13.51 16.12
C ASP A 4 1.40 -12.09 15.55
N LEU A 5 1.21 -11.91 14.23
CA LEU A 5 1.33 -10.61 13.59
C LEU A 5 0.16 -9.69 14.00
N ALA A 6 -1.05 -10.22 14.02
CA ALA A 6 -2.24 -9.45 14.44
C ALA A 6 -2.13 -9.02 15.90
N SER A 7 -1.74 -9.93 16.81
CA SER A 7 -1.54 -9.59 18.21
C SER A 7 -0.41 -8.57 18.43
N TRP A 8 0.69 -8.69 17.65
CA TRP A 8 1.76 -7.70 17.72
C TRP A 8 1.29 -6.30 17.24
N VAL A 9 0.51 -6.24 16.15
CA VAL A 9 -0.08 -4.97 15.65
C VAL A 9 -0.99 -4.37 16.73
N GLN A 10 -1.82 -5.20 17.38
CA GLN A 10 -2.69 -4.78 18.47
C GLN A 10 -1.89 -4.18 19.62
N ASP A 11 -0.87 -4.90 20.11
CA ASP A 11 0.01 -4.45 21.18
C ASP A 11 0.67 -3.10 20.88
N VAL A 12 1.12 -2.90 19.63
CA VAL A 12 1.74 -1.64 19.21
C VAL A 12 0.73 -0.49 19.25
N ILE A 13 -0.50 -0.72 18.75
CA ILE A 13 -1.54 0.32 18.73
C ILE A 13 -2.02 0.64 20.13
N GLU A 14 -2.25 -0.37 21.01
CA GLU A 14 -2.68 -0.16 22.38
C GLU A 14 -1.64 0.57 23.23
N ARG A 15 -0.35 0.29 23.05
CA ARG A 15 0.74 0.93 23.81
C ARG A 15 1.12 2.31 23.32
N LEU A 16 1.16 2.51 22.00
CA LEU A 16 1.68 3.73 21.37
C LEU A 16 0.59 4.64 20.78
N GLY A 17 -0.66 4.17 20.76
CA GLY A 17 -1.79 4.93 20.21
C GLY A 17 -1.57 5.38 18.78
N ALA A 18 -1.82 6.66 18.51
CA ALA A 18 -1.67 7.26 17.18
C ALA A 18 -0.24 7.19 16.63
N VAL A 19 0.78 7.25 17.49
CA VAL A 19 2.19 7.11 17.08
C VAL A 19 2.43 5.69 16.57
N GLY A 20 1.90 4.68 17.25
CA GLY A 20 1.96 3.28 16.82
C GLY A 20 1.33 3.08 15.46
N VAL A 21 0.15 3.67 15.22
CA VAL A 21 -0.51 3.65 13.91
C VAL A 21 0.35 4.27 12.83
N ALA A 22 0.94 5.46 13.06
CA ALA A 22 1.81 6.10 12.10
C ALA A 22 3.03 5.22 11.75
N LEU A 23 3.70 4.64 12.76
CA LEU A 23 4.86 3.77 12.56
C LEU A 23 4.51 2.49 11.79
N LEU A 24 3.39 1.85 12.13
CA LEU A 24 2.91 0.67 11.41
C LEU A 24 2.60 0.98 9.95
N VAL A 25 1.97 2.13 9.68
CA VAL A 25 1.66 2.56 8.31
C VAL A 25 2.93 2.93 7.52
N ILE A 26 3.95 3.50 8.15
CA ILE A 26 5.28 3.68 7.52
C ILE A 26 5.85 2.30 7.15
N LEU A 27 5.84 1.39 8.11
CA LEU A 27 6.43 0.06 7.94
C LEU A 27 5.75 -0.73 6.83
N GLU A 28 4.40 -0.75 6.78
CA GLU A 28 3.64 -1.44 5.73
C GLU A 28 3.86 -0.85 4.33
N ASN A 29 4.07 0.47 4.23
CA ASN A 29 4.39 1.08 2.94
C ASN A 29 5.75 0.65 2.41
N VAL A 30 6.74 0.49 3.30
CA VAL A 30 8.11 0.08 2.95
C VAL A 30 8.22 -1.44 2.83
N PHE A 31 7.47 -2.16 3.66
CA PHE A 31 7.47 -3.61 3.75
C PHE A 31 6.05 -4.19 3.56
N PRO A 32 5.64 -4.49 2.33
CA PRO A 32 4.27 -4.86 1.94
C PRO A 32 3.60 -6.05 2.65
N PRO A 33 4.30 -6.99 3.35
CA PRO A 33 3.63 -8.09 4.03
C PRO A 33 2.71 -7.71 5.18
N ILE A 34 2.77 -6.46 5.69
CA ILE A 34 1.85 -6.01 6.75
C ILE A 34 0.57 -5.47 6.09
N PRO A 35 -0.59 -6.11 6.31
CA PRO A 35 -1.83 -5.67 5.67
C PRO A 35 -2.46 -4.50 6.46
N SER A 36 -2.65 -3.38 5.80
CA SER A 36 -3.36 -2.21 6.35
C SER A 36 -4.81 -2.50 6.71
N GLU A 37 -5.37 -3.50 6.07
CA GLU A 37 -6.73 -3.98 6.28
C GLU A 37 -6.93 -4.55 7.69
N ILE A 38 -5.85 -4.81 8.41
CA ILE A 38 -5.85 -5.15 9.85
C ILE A 38 -5.52 -3.92 10.68
N VAL A 39 -4.44 -3.19 10.33
CA VAL A 39 -3.93 -2.06 11.11
C VAL A 39 -4.97 -0.93 11.23
N LEU A 40 -5.55 -0.50 10.10
CA LEU A 40 -6.42 0.67 10.08
C LEU A 40 -7.79 0.45 10.74
N PRO A 41 -8.51 -0.66 10.47
CA PRO A 41 -9.76 -0.91 11.20
C PRO A 41 -9.53 -1.12 12.69
N PHE A 42 -8.44 -1.77 13.09
CA PHE A 42 -8.13 -1.94 14.51
C PHE A 42 -7.83 -0.58 15.18
N ALA A 43 -7.13 0.33 14.51
CA ALA A 43 -6.93 1.69 15.01
C ALA A 43 -8.26 2.43 15.25
N GLY A 44 -9.25 2.23 14.36
CA GLY A 44 -10.60 2.75 14.52
C GLY A 44 -11.33 2.15 15.73
N PHE A 45 -11.21 0.86 15.91
CA PHE A 45 -11.77 0.14 17.06
C PHE A 45 -11.20 0.63 18.41
N VAL A 46 -9.86 0.77 18.50
CA VAL A 46 -9.20 1.30 19.71
C VAL A 46 -9.64 2.73 20.00
N ALA A 47 -9.71 3.58 18.97
CA ALA A 47 -10.20 4.95 19.13
C ALA A 47 -11.63 5.03 19.66
N GLN A 48 -12.51 4.10 19.30
CA GLN A 48 -13.90 4.04 19.76
C GLN A 48 -14.02 3.60 21.25
N ARG A 49 -13.06 2.82 21.74
CA ARG A 49 -13.04 2.40 23.16
C ARG A 49 -12.63 3.49 24.15
N GLY A 50 -12.29 4.68 23.67
CA GLY A 50 -11.91 5.83 24.50
C GLY A 50 -10.41 6.08 24.60
N ASP A 51 -9.59 5.23 23.97
CA ASP A 51 -8.12 5.35 23.98
C ASP A 51 -7.60 6.27 22.87
N GLY A 52 -8.42 7.17 22.33
CA GLY A 52 -8.02 8.13 21.32
C GLY A 52 -9.18 8.71 20.52
N SER A 53 -8.83 9.57 19.56
CA SER A 53 -9.78 10.15 18.61
C SER A 53 -9.63 9.50 17.24
N VAL A 54 -10.73 9.08 16.63
CA VAL A 54 -10.77 8.57 15.24
C VAL A 54 -10.08 9.54 14.28
N VAL A 55 -10.31 10.85 14.45
CA VAL A 55 -9.68 11.89 13.64
C VAL A 55 -8.16 11.89 13.80
N VAL A 56 -7.68 11.77 15.05
CA VAL A 56 -6.24 11.70 15.34
C VAL A 56 -5.61 10.46 14.71
N MET A 57 -6.30 9.31 14.76
CA MET A 57 -5.83 8.07 14.10
C MET A 57 -5.74 8.22 12.59
N ILE A 58 -6.74 8.87 11.95
CA ILE A 58 -6.72 9.15 10.52
C ILE A 58 -5.53 10.05 10.14
N PHE A 59 -5.30 11.12 10.90
CA PHE A 59 -4.15 12.00 10.67
C PHE A 59 -2.82 11.27 10.84
N ALA A 60 -2.66 10.49 11.91
CA ALA A 60 -1.46 9.70 12.16
C ALA A 60 -1.19 8.69 11.04
N ALA A 61 -2.21 7.94 10.62
CA ALA A 61 -2.12 7.01 9.51
C ALA A 61 -1.76 7.73 8.19
N THR A 62 -2.33 8.90 7.96
CA THR A 62 -2.04 9.68 6.74
C THR A 62 -0.61 10.22 6.74
N ILE A 63 -0.12 10.72 7.88
CA ILE A 63 1.29 11.12 8.03
C ILE A 63 2.20 9.91 7.78
N GLY A 64 1.90 8.77 8.39
CA GLY A 64 2.63 7.53 8.17
C GLY A 64 2.67 7.12 6.70
N ALA A 65 1.52 7.18 6.01
CA ALA A 65 1.43 6.87 4.58
C ALA A 65 2.26 7.83 3.71
N VAL A 66 2.24 9.13 4.01
CA VAL A 66 3.03 10.13 3.29
C VAL A 66 4.52 9.92 3.51
N VAL A 67 4.94 9.68 4.76
CA VAL A 67 6.36 9.42 5.10
C VAL A 67 6.84 8.13 4.43
N GLY A 68 6.10 7.03 4.54
CA GLY A 68 6.44 5.76 3.90
C GLY A 68 6.53 5.88 2.37
N ALA A 69 5.59 6.64 1.78
CA ALA A 69 5.60 6.95 0.35
C ALA A 69 6.84 7.74 -0.07
N LEU A 70 7.22 8.73 0.74
CA LEU A 70 8.40 9.56 0.50
C LEU A 70 9.69 8.75 0.58
N ILE A 71 9.78 7.79 1.51
CA ILE A 71 10.91 6.86 1.61
C ILE A 71 11.04 6.05 0.31
N LEU A 72 9.94 5.40 -0.15
CA LEU A 72 9.96 4.62 -1.39
C LEU A 72 10.25 5.48 -2.61
N TYR A 73 9.66 6.67 -2.68
CA TYR A 73 9.95 7.64 -3.73
C TYR A 73 11.44 8.00 -3.74
N GLY A 74 12.03 8.33 -2.58
CA GLY A 74 13.43 8.68 -2.44
C GLY A 74 14.37 7.56 -2.87
N ILE A 75 14.12 6.33 -2.41
CA ILE A 75 14.85 5.13 -2.82
C ILE A 75 14.82 4.97 -4.34
N ALA A 76 13.63 5.06 -4.94
CA ALA A 76 13.46 4.94 -6.39
C ALA A 76 14.15 6.07 -7.16
N ALA A 77 14.07 7.31 -6.66
CA ALA A 77 14.73 8.46 -7.28
C ALA A 77 16.27 8.37 -7.26
N VAL A 78 16.83 7.79 -6.19
CA VAL A 78 18.28 7.55 -6.05
C VAL A 78 18.75 6.41 -6.96
N ILE A 79 17.99 5.32 -7.04
CA ILE A 79 18.29 4.20 -7.94
C ILE A 79 18.28 4.66 -9.41
N GLY A 80 17.28 5.46 -9.76
CA GLY A 80 17.12 6.05 -11.08
C GLY A 80 16.59 5.09 -12.15
N PRO A 81 16.06 5.62 -13.26
CA PRO A 81 15.42 4.83 -14.30
C PRO A 81 16.40 3.93 -15.06
N GLU A 82 17.67 4.36 -15.20
CA GLU A 82 18.67 3.59 -15.94
C GLU A 82 19.02 2.27 -15.27
N ARG A 83 19.17 2.26 -13.93
CA ARG A 83 19.42 1.03 -13.17
C ARG A 83 18.22 0.10 -13.23
N LEU A 84 17.01 0.64 -13.16
CA LEU A 84 15.79 -0.15 -13.32
C LEU A 84 15.74 -0.79 -14.71
N ARG A 85 16.04 -0.03 -15.77
CA ARG A 85 16.10 -0.55 -17.15
C ARG A 85 17.16 -1.63 -17.30
N ALA A 86 18.36 -1.43 -16.74
CA ALA A 86 19.43 -2.42 -16.75
C ALA A 86 19.00 -3.70 -16.01
N PHE A 87 18.33 -3.57 -14.87
CA PHE A 87 17.77 -4.70 -14.14
C PHE A 87 16.71 -5.45 -14.97
N VAL A 88 15.78 -4.75 -15.59
CA VAL A 88 14.76 -5.35 -16.47
C VAL A 88 15.38 -6.01 -17.70
N VAL A 89 16.39 -5.44 -18.30
CA VAL A 89 17.12 -6.06 -19.42
C VAL A 89 17.78 -7.36 -18.97
N ARG A 90 18.40 -7.36 -17.79
CA ARG A 90 19.16 -8.52 -17.28
C ARG A 90 18.25 -9.62 -16.74
N PHE A 91 17.23 -9.27 -15.97
CA PHE A 91 16.38 -10.21 -15.22
C PHE A 91 14.93 -10.25 -15.69
N GLY A 92 14.46 -9.26 -16.45
CA GLY A 92 13.08 -9.14 -16.89
C GLY A 92 12.59 -10.37 -17.67
N ARG A 93 13.49 -11.08 -18.34
CA ARG A 93 13.16 -12.33 -19.04
C ARG A 93 12.68 -13.42 -18.10
N TRP A 94 13.19 -13.47 -16.86
CA TRP A 94 12.77 -14.43 -15.82
C TRP A 94 11.35 -14.11 -15.33
N PHE A 95 11.04 -12.81 -15.21
CA PHE A 95 9.72 -12.32 -14.79
C PHE A 95 8.77 -12.07 -15.98
N GLY A 96 9.18 -12.39 -17.19
CA GLY A 96 8.37 -12.17 -18.38
C GLY A 96 8.16 -10.69 -18.77
N VAL A 97 8.94 -9.77 -18.19
CA VAL A 97 8.89 -8.33 -18.47
C VAL A 97 9.87 -7.99 -19.58
N LYS A 98 9.36 -7.33 -20.63
CA LYS A 98 10.20 -6.83 -21.74
C LYS A 98 10.56 -5.36 -21.47
N PRO A 99 11.71 -4.88 -21.99
CA PRO A 99 12.05 -3.45 -21.93
C PRO A 99 10.97 -2.54 -22.56
N THR A 100 10.27 -3.04 -23.58
CA THR A 100 9.14 -2.33 -24.21
C THR A 100 7.93 -2.21 -23.30
N ASP A 101 7.70 -3.16 -22.39
CA ASP A 101 6.60 -3.09 -21.43
C ASP A 101 6.89 -2.04 -20.36
N LEU A 102 8.16 -1.95 -19.93
CA LEU A 102 8.62 -0.90 -19.02
C LEU A 102 8.46 0.49 -19.65
N GLN A 103 8.88 0.66 -20.89
CA GLN A 103 8.73 1.93 -21.61
C GLN A 103 7.26 2.35 -21.71
N ARG A 104 6.36 1.43 -22.08
CA ARG A 104 4.92 1.71 -22.14
C ARG A 104 4.35 2.11 -20.77
N ALA A 105 4.80 1.44 -19.69
CA ALA A 105 4.39 1.79 -18.33
C ALA A 105 4.91 3.19 -17.94
N GLU A 106 6.14 3.53 -18.29
CA GLU A 106 6.72 4.86 -18.07
C GLU A 106 5.93 5.93 -18.83
N GLU A 107 5.65 5.74 -20.14
CA GLU A 107 4.87 6.68 -20.96
C GLU A 107 3.43 6.84 -20.47
N TRP A 108 2.81 5.76 -19.98
CA TRP A 108 1.48 5.82 -19.39
C TRP A 108 1.50 6.61 -18.08
N PHE A 109 2.50 6.36 -17.23
CA PHE A 109 2.65 7.07 -15.97
C PHE A 109 2.90 8.56 -16.20
N ASP A 110 3.75 8.93 -17.16
CA ASP A 110 4.02 10.34 -17.48
C ASP A 110 2.76 11.11 -17.88
N ARG A 111 1.85 10.45 -18.60
CA ARG A 111 0.58 11.06 -19.01
C ARG A 111 -0.48 11.12 -17.89
N HIS A 112 -0.42 10.20 -16.93
CA HIS A 112 -1.47 10.02 -15.91
C HIS A 112 -0.93 10.04 -14.48
N ALA A 113 0.26 10.60 -14.24
CA ALA A 113 0.95 10.53 -12.95
C ALA A 113 0.08 10.92 -11.75
N VAL A 114 -0.70 12.01 -11.89
CA VAL A 114 -1.60 12.49 -10.83
C VAL A 114 -2.69 11.48 -10.53
N ALA A 115 -3.39 11.00 -11.57
CA ALA A 115 -4.45 10.01 -11.41
C ALA A 115 -3.90 8.67 -10.90
N ALA A 116 -2.72 8.26 -11.38
CA ALA A 116 -2.03 7.05 -10.94
C ALA A 116 -1.70 7.10 -9.44
N VAL A 117 -1.18 8.23 -8.95
CA VAL A 117 -0.87 8.40 -7.53
C VAL A 117 -2.17 8.45 -6.72
N LEU A 118 -3.13 9.30 -7.08
CA LEU A 118 -4.37 9.49 -6.33
C LEU A 118 -5.18 8.18 -6.24
N LEU A 119 -5.50 7.58 -7.38
CA LEU A 119 -6.32 6.36 -7.44
C LEU A 119 -5.55 5.14 -6.96
N GLY A 120 -4.26 5.08 -7.25
CA GLY A 120 -3.39 4.01 -6.76
C GLY A 120 -3.36 3.91 -5.25
N ARG A 121 -3.52 5.03 -4.53
CA ARG A 121 -3.61 5.04 -3.06
C ARG A 121 -4.88 4.38 -2.51
N CYS A 122 -5.93 4.32 -3.28
CA CYS A 122 -7.19 3.68 -2.90
C CYS A 122 -7.24 2.18 -3.26
N VAL A 123 -6.16 1.62 -3.82
CA VAL A 123 -6.11 0.20 -4.22
C VAL A 123 -5.06 -0.53 -3.39
N PRO A 124 -5.45 -1.61 -2.67
CA PRO A 124 -4.49 -2.45 -1.94
C PRO A 124 -3.32 -2.87 -2.84
N LEU A 125 -2.12 -2.98 -2.27
CA LEU A 125 -0.85 -3.26 -2.96
C LEU A 125 -0.37 -2.16 -3.92
N ILE A 126 -1.23 -1.57 -4.75
CA ILE A 126 -0.84 -0.51 -5.69
C ILE A 126 -0.42 0.74 -4.92
N ARG A 127 -1.05 1.00 -3.77
CA ARG A 127 -0.80 2.20 -2.95
C ARG A 127 0.66 2.36 -2.51
N SER A 128 1.36 1.28 -2.21
CA SER A 128 2.78 1.33 -1.88
C SER A 128 3.64 1.39 -3.15
N VAL A 129 3.30 0.54 -4.13
CA VAL A 129 4.07 0.39 -5.37
C VAL A 129 4.05 1.65 -6.23
N VAL A 130 2.97 2.44 -6.22
CA VAL A 130 2.85 3.66 -7.04
C VAL A 130 3.90 4.73 -6.73
N SER A 131 4.49 4.70 -5.53
CA SER A 131 5.59 5.60 -5.16
C SER A 131 6.87 5.31 -5.93
N VAL A 132 7.06 4.08 -6.39
CA VAL A 132 8.27 3.64 -7.10
C VAL A 132 8.36 4.27 -8.50
N PRO A 133 7.36 4.16 -9.41
CA PRO A 133 7.40 4.87 -10.69
C PRO A 133 7.42 6.39 -10.50
N ALA A 134 6.74 6.94 -9.49
CA ALA A 134 6.80 8.37 -9.20
C ALA A 134 8.24 8.83 -8.88
N GLY A 135 8.99 8.05 -8.10
CA GLY A 135 10.39 8.31 -7.78
C GLY A 135 11.32 8.15 -9.01
N PHE A 136 11.21 7.05 -9.75
CA PHE A 136 12.01 6.83 -10.96
C PHE A 136 11.82 7.92 -12.01
N ARG A 137 10.58 8.40 -12.18
CA ARG A 137 10.25 9.48 -13.13
C ARG A 137 10.49 10.87 -12.53
N ARG A 138 10.99 10.97 -11.30
CA ARG A 138 11.25 12.23 -10.57
C ARG A 138 10.04 13.18 -10.66
N MET A 139 8.84 12.63 -10.42
CA MET A 139 7.62 13.42 -10.32
C MET A 139 7.83 14.57 -9.33
N ARG A 140 7.32 15.76 -9.59
CA ARG A 140 7.43 16.91 -8.68
C ARG A 140 6.90 16.54 -7.30
N LEU A 141 7.67 16.81 -6.23
CA LEU A 141 7.34 16.40 -4.87
C LEU A 141 6.02 16.99 -4.37
N ALA A 142 5.74 18.26 -4.66
CA ALA A 142 4.53 18.91 -4.17
C ALA A 142 3.23 18.21 -4.66
N PRO A 143 3.00 17.97 -5.95
CA PRO A 143 1.84 17.19 -6.37
C PRO A 143 1.88 15.73 -5.90
N PHE A 144 3.06 15.07 -5.85
CA PHE A 144 3.17 13.72 -5.31
C PHE A 144 2.68 13.64 -3.86
N LEU A 145 3.16 14.54 -2.98
CA LEU A 145 2.76 14.58 -1.58
C LEU A 145 1.28 14.93 -1.42
N LEU A 146 0.79 15.91 -2.17
CA LEU A 146 -0.61 16.34 -2.12
C LEU A 146 -1.57 15.19 -2.49
N TYR A 147 -1.37 14.55 -3.64
CA TYR A 147 -2.24 13.47 -4.09
C TYR A 147 -2.07 12.19 -3.27
N THR A 148 -0.86 11.94 -2.74
CA THR A 148 -0.64 10.88 -1.75
C THR A 148 -1.44 11.15 -0.48
N ALA A 149 -1.38 12.37 0.07
CA ALA A 149 -2.12 12.74 1.26
C ALA A 149 -3.65 12.61 1.04
N ILE A 150 -4.18 13.15 -0.05
CA ILE A 150 -5.62 13.08 -0.36
C ILE A 150 -6.07 11.62 -0.50
N GLY A 151 -5.40 10.83 -1.34
CA GLY A 151 -5.78 9.44 -1.58
C GLY A 151 -5.63 8.57 -0.32
N SER A 152 -4.55 8.76 0.44
CA SER A 152 -4.36 8.03 1.70
C SER A 152 -5.36 8.46 2.77
N THR A 153 -5.71 9.75 2.87
CA THR A 153 -6.76 10.20 3.80
C THR A 153 -8.10 9.56 3.47
N ALA A 154 -8.49 9.50 2.20
CA ALA A 154 -9.74 8.86 1.79
C ALA A 154 -9.75 7.37 2.17
N TRP A 155 -8.68 6.64 1.89
CA TRP A 155 -8.53 5.22 2.24
C TRP A 155 -8.52 5.00 3.75
N ASN A 156 -7.70 5.75 4.48
CA ASN A 156 -7.58 5.65 5.93
C ASN A 156 -8.90 5.99 6.63
N THR A 157 -9.63 7.02 6.14
CA THR A 157 -10.95 7.38 6.66
C THR A 157 -11.95 6.26 6.47
N ALA A 158 -11.94 5.61 5.31
CA ALA A 158 -12.85 4.49 5.04
C ALA A 158 -12.58 3.31 5.98
N LEU A 159 -11.32 2.90 6.15
CA LEU A 159 -10.97 1.73 6.97
C LEU A 159 -11.03 2.01 8.47
N ILE A 160 -10.47 3.14 8.94
CA ILE A 160 -10.52 3.52 10.36
C ILE A 160 -11.98 3.82 10.75
N GLY A 161 -12.74 4.49 9.88
CA GLY A 161 -14.15 4.74 10.09
C GLY A 161 -14.96 3.45 10.17
N ALA A 162 -14.71 2.50 9.28
CA ALA A 162 -15.33 1.18 9.33
C ALA A 162 -15.02 0.47 10.65
N GLY A 163 -13.76 0.47 11.10
CA GLY A 163 -13.36 -0.10 12.37
C GLY A 163 -14.02 0.56 13.57
N ALA A 164 -14.17 1.89 13.55
CA ALA A 164 -14.85 2.63 14.60
C ALA A 164 -16.37 2.31 14.64
N VAL A 165 -17.03 2.22 13.49
CA VAL A 165 -18.46 1.89 13.41
C VAL A 165 -18.73 0.45 13.84
N LEU A 166 -17.86 -0.48 13.46
CA LEU A 166 -17.98 -1.90 13.82
C LEU A 166 -17.68 -2.13 15.32
N GLY A 167 -16.91 -1.25 15.95
CA GLY A 167 -16.71 -1.14 17.41
C GLY A 167 -16.80 -2.46 18.17
N ASN A 168 -17.84 -2.62 19.00
CA ASN A 168 -18.06 -3.81 19.82
C ASN A 168 -18.30 -5.12 19.05
N GLN A 169 -18.34 -5.10 17.75
CA GLN A 169 -18.50 -6.29 16.89
C GLN A 169 -17.20 -6.70 16.21
N TRP A 170 -16.06 -6.12 16.58
CA TRP A 170 -14.75 -6.41 15.96
C TRP A 170 -14.45 -7.92 15.96
N GLU A 171 -14.65 -8.60 17.07
CA GLU A 171 -14.44 -10.05 17.19
C GLU A 171 -15.25 -10.88 16.16
N ARG A 172 -16.42 -10.35 15.72
CA ARG A 172 -17.23 -10.97 14.68
C ARG A 172 -16.76 -10.64 13.27
N VAL A 173 -16.08 -9.53 13.08
CA VAL A 173 -15.67 -9.00 11.79
C VAL A 173 -14.26 -9.42 11.41
N GLU A 174 -13.37 -9.59 12.40
CA GLU A 174 -11.98 -10.03 12.20
C GLU A 174 -11.86 -11.27 11.28
N PRO A 175 -12.67 -12.34 11.45
CA PRO A 175 -12.61 -13.48 10.55
C PRO A 175 -12.96 -13.14 9.09
N TYR A 176 -13.91 -12.21 8.87
CA TYR A 176 -14.31 -11.80 7.53
C TYR A 176 -13.25 -10.91 6.86
N VAL A 177 -12.58 -10.06 7.63
CA VAL A 177 -11.43 -9.27 7.15
C VAL A 177 -10.29 -10.19 6.73
N ALA A 178 -10.00 -11.21 7.54
CA ALA A 178 -9.00 -12.22 7.19
C ALA A 178 -9.37 -13.00 5.91
N ILE A 179 -10.64 -13.39 5.76
CA ILE A 179 -11.13 -14.04 4.53
C ILE A 179 -10.99 -13.10 3.33
N LEU A 180 -11.41 -11.85 3.45
CA LEU A 180 -11.29 -10.86 2.38
C LEU A 180 -9.83 -10.68 1.96
N GLN A 181 -8.91 -10.61 2.90
CA GLN A 181 -7.47 -10.54 2.64
C GLN A 181 -6.99 -11.74 1.82
N TRP A 182 -7.37 -12.97 2.23
CA TRP A 182 -7.00 -14.18 1.50
C TRP A 182 -7.62 -14.23 0.10
N VAL A 183 -8.85 -13.74 -0.06
CA VAL A 183 -9.50 -13.61 -1.38
C VAL A 183 -8.73 -12.63 -2.27
N VAL A 184 -8.33 -11.48 -1.73
CA VAL A 184 -7.53 -10.49 -2.48
C VAL A 184 -6.16 -11.06 -2.85
N VAL A 185 -5.47 -11.71 -1.92
CA VAL A 185 -4.17 -12.37 -2.18
C VAL A 185 -4.32 -13.47 -3.24
N ALA A 186 -5.35 -14.31 -3.11
CA ALA A 186 -5.64 -15.37 -4.10
C ALA A 186 -5.96 -14.79 -5.48
N LEU A 187 -6.78 -13.74 -5.55
CA LEU A 187 -7.10 -13.05 -6.80
C LEU A 187 -5.85 -12.52 -7.48
N ILE A 188 -4.96 -11.88 -6.71
CA ILE A 188 -3.70 -11.36 -7.22
C ILE A 188 -2.80 -12.50 -7.69
N ALA A 189 -2.67 -13.59 -6.91
CA ALA A 189 -1.92 -14.77 -7.30
C ALA A 189 -2.46 -15.37 -8.60
N VAL A 190 -3.79 -15.50 -8.75
CA VAL A 190 -4.43 -15.96 -9.98
C VAL A 190 -4.15 -15.03 -11.16
N LEU A 191 -4.23 -13.72 -10.96
CA LEU A 191 -3.91 -12.74 -12.02
C LEU A 191 -2.44 -12.83 -12.44
N VAL A 192 -1.52 -12.97 -11.50
CA VAL A 192 -0.08 -13.14 -11.78
C VAL A 192 0.17 -14.45 -12.53
N VAL A 193 -0.40 -15.56 -12.05
CA VAL A 193 -0.29 -16.88 -12.70
C VAL A 193 -0.89 -16.85 -14.10
N ARG A 194 -2.10 -16.30 -14.25
CA ARG A 194 -2.75 -16.12 -15.56
C ARG A 194 -1.90 -15.29 -16.50
N PHE A 195 -1.35 -14.18 -16.01
CA PHE A 195 -0.45 -13.34 -16.79
C PHE A 195 0.79 -14.13 -17.24
N ALA A 196 1.42 -14.87 -16.33
CA ALA A 196 2.58 -15.72 -16.62
C ALA A 196 2.24 -16.83 -17.64
N VAL A 197 1.13 -17.55 -17.44
CA VAL A 197 0.69 -18.63 -18.35
C VAL A 197 0.35 -18.11 -19.75
N VAL A 198 -0.42 -17.02 -19.84
CA VAL A 198 -0.76 -16.41 -21.15
C VAL A 198 0.50 -15.95 -21.86
N ARG A 199 1.49 -15.48 -21.10
CA ARG A 199 2.75 -15.03 -21.68
C ARG A 199 3.66 -16.17 -22.12
N ILE A 200 3.67 -17.28 -21.40
CA ILE A 200 4.40 -18.51 -21.79
C ILE A 200 3.77 -19.10 -23.06
N ARG A 201 2.42 -19.21 -23.13
CA ARG A 201 1.71 -19.71 -24.30
C ARG A 201 1.88 -18.85 -25.57
N ARG A 202 2.15 -17.56 -25.43
CA ARG A 202 2.45 -16.67 -26.58
C ARG A 202 3.91 -16.75 -27.06
N ARG A 203 4.74 -17.53 -26.38
CA ARG A 203 6.16 -17.74 -26.70
C ARG A 203 6.44 -19.15 -27.30
N ALA A 204 5.51 -20.09 -27.14
CA ALA A 204 5.46 -21.38 -27.84
C ALA A 204 4.68 -21.24 -29.14
#